data_f1862a601d854d61f3688d8a1aeb1b54
#
_entry.id   f1862a601d854d61f3688d8a1aeb1b54
#
_cell.length_a   1.000
_cell.length_b   1.000
_cell.length_c   1.000
_cell.angle_alpha   90.00
_cell.angle_beta   90.00
_cell.angle_gamma   90.00
#
_symmetry.space_group_name_H-M   'P 1'
#
loop_
_entity.id
_entity.type
_entity.pdbx_description
1 polymer ?
#
loop_
_entity_poly.entity_id
_entity_poly.type
_entity_poly.pdbx_seq_one_letter_code
_entity_poly.pdbx_strand_id
1 'polypeptide(L)'
;MAVTYCLVDYTSCPAEINQTKVDYVCVVDQIGIPEKIATGAAKPTTDQRKILMAEYCTQVVANTPYFKDGFSYQTGVGGASIASTISLAKIMEEKNIHMGLGVGGLTKPMCELLDCGLARKLVDTQDFDLDAVNNVRTNPNHFPISAGEYASPMNKGAFVNKLDYVI
;
A
#
# COMPACT_ATOMS: atom_id res chain seq x y z
N MET A 1 -24.31 -6.85 -5.60
CA MET A 1 -24.64 -5.54 -6.19
C MET A 1 -23.35 -4.82 -6.52
N ALA A 2 -23.26 -4.23 -7.70
CA ALA A 2 -22.15 -3.37 -8.10
C ALA A 2 -22.67 -1.94 -8.33
N VAL A 3 -21.87 -0.94 -7.96
CA VAL A 3 -22.15 0.48 -8.21
C VAL A 3 -21.03 1.04 -9.08
N THR A 4 -21.38 1.68 -10.18
CA THR A 4 -20.41 2.22 -11.15
C THR A 4 -20.91 3.53 -11.73
N TYR A 5 -19.99 4.38 -12.19
CA TYR A 5 -20.33 5.56 -13.01
C TYR A 5 -20.13 5.31 -14.51
N CYS A 6 -19.48 4.21 -14.88
CA CYS A 6 -19.22 3.88 -16.28
C CYS A 6 -19.40 2.38 -16.50
N LEU A 7 -20.17 2.04 -17.55
CA LEU A 7 -20.23 0.69 -18.07
C LEU A 7 -19.25 0.58 -19.25
N VAL A 8 -18.40 -0.42 -19.20
CA VAL A 8 -17.49 -0.75 -20.29
C VAL A 8 -17.79 -2.13 -20.84
N ASP A 9 -17.37 -2.42 -22.07
CA ASP A 9 -17.46 -3.77 -22.62
C ASP A 9 -16.62 -4.71 -21.73
N TYR A 10 -17.15 -5.90 -21.42
CA TYR A 10 -16.50 -6.85 -20.53
C TYR A 10 -15.12 -7.33 -21.05
N THR A 11 -14.87 -7.15 -22.33
CA THR A 11 -13.58 -7.45 -22.97
C THR A 11 -12.57 -6.31 -22.85
N SER A 12 -12.99 -5.14 -22.40
CA SER A 12 -12.16 -3.93 -22.38
C SER A 12 -11.04 -3.97 -21.34
N CYS A 13 -11.23 -4.70 -20.24
CA CYS A 13 -10.24 -4.84 -19.19
C CYS A 13 -10.40 -6.17 -18.46
N PRO A 14 -9.34 -6.71 -17.84
CA PRO A 14 -9.43 -7.85 -16.95
C PRO A 14 -10.38 -7.54 -15.78
N ALA A 15 -11.25 -8.50 -15.44
CA ALA A 15 -12.17 -8.38 -14.31
C ALA A 15 -11.87 -9.46 -13.27
N GLU A 16 -11.65 -9.06 -12.03
CA GLU A 16 -11.42 -9.99 -10.92
C GLU A 16 -12.70 -10.67 -10.45
N ILE A 17 -13.83 -9.96 -10.57
CA ILE A 17 -15.15 -10.50 -10.20
C ILE A 17 -15.91 -10.83 -11.48
N ASN A 18 -16.18 -12.12 -11.69
CA ASN A 18 -16.97 -12.56 -12.82
C ASN A 18 -18.38 -11.95 -12.77
N GLN A 19 -18.85 -11.42 -13.90
CA GLN A 19 -20.19 -10.80 -14.02
C GLN A 19 -21.34 -11.71 -13.56
N THR A 20 -21.19 -13.03 -13.66
CA THR A 20 -22.22 -14.00 -13.19
C THR A 20 -22.40 -14.01 -11.67
N LYS A 21 -21.50 -13.34 -10.92
CA LYS A 21 -21.60 -13.15 -9.46
C LYS A 21 -22.20 -11.81 -9.07
N VAL A 22 -22.66 -11.02 -10.04
CA VAL A 22 -23.27 -9.71 -9.83
C VAL A 22 -24.74 -9.76 -10.18
N ASP A 23 -25.61 -9.68 -9.18
CA ASP A 23 -27.07 -9.72 -9.40
C ASP A 23 -27.66 -8.38 -9.84
N TYR A 24 -27.06 -7.28 -9.37
CA TYR A 24 -27.54 -5.91 -9.64
C TYR A 24 -26.38 -5.00 -9.98
N VAL A 25 -26.56 -4.20 -11.03
CA VAL A 25 -25.66 -3.12 -11.40
C VAL A 25 -26.42 -1.79 -11.28
N CYS A 26 -25.89 -0.87 -10.49
CA CYS A 26 -26.43 0.48 -10.33
C CYS A 26 -25.47 1.47 -10.98
N VAL A 27 -25.92 2.15 -12.01
CA VAL A 27 -25.16 3.22 -12.66
C VAL A 27 -25.51 4.54 -11.99
N VAL A 28 -24.51 5.29 -11.54
CA VAL A 28 -24.65 6.56 -10.83
C VAL A 28 -23.71 7.61 -11.43
N ASP A 29 -24.06 8.87 -11.28
CA ASP A 29 -23.21 9.96 -11.77
C ASP A 29 -21.88 10.05 -11.00
N GLN A 30 -21.88 9.69 -9.71
CA GLN A 30 -20.72 9.71 -8.84
C GLN A 30 -20.79 8.58 -7.81
N ILE A 31 -19.72 7.80 -7.67
CA ILE A 31 -19.67 6.65 -6.75
C ILE A 31 -19.55 7.10 -5.29
N GLY A 32 -18.89 8.22 -5.04
CA GLY A 32 -18.61 8.74 -3.70
C GLY A 32 -18.06 10.16 -3.74
N ILE A 33 -17.47 10.58 -2.66
CA ILE A 33 -16.84 11.91 -2.54
C ILE A 33 -15.33 11.70 -2.47
N PRO A 34 -14.58 11.87 -3.59
CA PRO A 34 -13.13 11.58 -3.65
C PRO A 34 -12.32 12.34 -2.60
N GLU A 35 -12.71 13.59 -2.30
CA GLU A 35 -12.02 14.44 -1.33
C GLU A 35 -12.05 13.88 0.09
N LYS A 36 -12.99 12.98 0.40
CA LYS A 36 -13.07 12.31 1.70
C LYS A 36 -12.11 11.13 1.86
N ILE A 37 -11.53 10.61 0.79
CA ILE A 37 -10.53 9.54 0.85
C ILE A 37 -9.31 9.99 1.67
N ALA A 38 -8.89 11.23 1.52
CA ALA A 38 -7.73 11.78 2.21
C ALA A 38 -8.01 12.29 3.64
N THR A 39 -9.26 12.26 4.12
CA THR A 39 -9.64 12.88 5.41
C THR A 39 -9.65 11.92 6.60
N GLY A 40 -9.33 10.64 6.37
CA GLY A 40 -9.45 9.56 7.34
C GLY A 40 -8.23 9.34 8.23
N ALA A 41 -8.06 8.10 8.67
CA ALA A 41 -7.01 7.66 9.61
C ALA A 41 -5.59 7.67 9.03
N ALA A 42 -5.44 7.80 7.71
CA ALA A 42 -4.17 7.75 6.99
C ALA A 42 -3.37 9.06 7.08
N LYS A 43 -3.11 9.54 8.30
CA LYS A 43 -2.28 10.72 8.57
C LYS A 43 -1.16 10.37 9.53
N PRO A 44 0.05 10.93 9.34
CA PRO A 44 1.12 10.80 10.32
C PRO A 44 0.63 11.31 11.69
N THR A 45 1.04 10.61 12.74
CA THR A 45 0.70 11.03 14.10
C THR A 45 1.50 12.28 14.50
N THR A 46 0.87 13.14 15.31
CA THR A 46 1.54 14.26 16.00
C THR A 46 1.82 13.95 17.47
N ASP A 47 1.37 12.80 17.98
CA ASP A 47 1.64 12.36 19.36
C ASP A 47 3.11 11.95 19.49
N GLN A 48 3.86 12.68 20.31
CA GLN A 48 5.29 12.48 20.52
C GLN A 48 5.64 11.06 21.01
N ARG A 49 4.76 10.44 21.79
CA ARG A 49 4.96 9.05 22.26
C ARG A 49 4.86 8.06 21.11
N LYS A 50 3.93 8.27 20.18
CA LYS A 50 3.78 7.42 19.00
C LYS A 50 4.91 7.65 18.00
N ILE A 51 5.42 8.88 17.88
CA ILE A 51 6.59 9.18 17.07
C ILE A 51 7.81 8.46 17.63
N LEU A 52 8.05 8.57 18.94
CA LEU A 52 9.16 7.87 19.60
C LEU A 52 9.05 6.34 19.48
N MET A 53 7.83 5.80 19.60
CA MET A 53 7.57 4.38 19.38
C MET A 53 7.91 3.95 17.94
N ALA A 54 7.55 4.78 16.95
CA ALA A 54 7.87 4.55 15.55
C ALA A 54 9.40 4.55 15.31
N GLU A 55 10.12 5.47 15.93
CA GLU A 55 11.59 5.52 15.87
C GLU A 55 12.24 4.27 16.47
N TYR A 56 11.79 3.81 17.64
CA TYR A 56 12.30 2.57 18.23
C TYR A 56 11.96 1.34 17.37
N CYS A 57 10.76 1.28 16.81
CA CYS A 57 10.36 0.21 15.90
C CYS A 57 11.31 0.14 14.69
N THR A 58 11.59 1.27 14.07
CA THR A 58 12.54 1.35 12.94
C THR A 58 13.97 1.00 13.32
N GLN A 59 14.42 1.36 14.50
CA GLN A 59 15.74 0.93 15.01
C GLN A 59 15.81 -0.58 15.18
N VAL A 60 14.73 -1.21 15.69
CA VAL A 60 14.68 -2.68 15.77
C VAL A 60 14.80 -3.29 14.39
N VAL A 61 14.01 -2.82 13.40
CA VAL A 61 14.09 -3.27 12.01
C VAL A 61 15.52 -3.14 11.47
N ALA A 62 16.13 -1.96 11.63
CA ALA A 62 17.45 -1.63 11.10
C ALA A 62 18.61 -2.44 11.71
N ASN A 63 18.39 -3.09 12.85
CA ASN A 63 19.35 -3.93 13.55
C ASN A 63 19.13 -5.43 13.36
N THR A 64 18.18 -5.83 12.50
CA THR A 64 17.99 -7.25 12.16
C THR A 64 18.81 -7.65 10.94
N PRO A 65 19.13 -8.94 10.77
CA PRO A 65 19.86 -9.43 9.59
C PRO A 65 19.05 -9.36 8.29
N TYR A 66 17.74 -9.12 8.37
CA TYR A 66 16.85 -8.99 7.21
C TYR A 66 16.86 -7.58 6.61
N PHE A 67 17.35 -6.57 7.35
CA PHE A 67 17.48 -5.20 6.84
C PHE A 67 18.69 -5.07 5.92
N LYS A 68 18.51 -5.49 4.70
CA LYS A 68 19.49 -5.50 3.61
C LYS A 68 18.87 -5.03 2.32
N ASP A 69 19.66 -4.65 1.35
CA ASP A 69 19.16 -4.21 0.05
C ASP A 69 18.21 -5.26 -0.57
N GLY A 70 17.05 -4.80 -0.99
CA GLY A 70 15.98 -5.65 -1.54
C GLY A 70 15.01 -6.24 -0.51
N PHE A 71 15.05 -5.84 0.77
CA PHE A 71 14.10 -6.31 1.79
C PHE A 71 12.64 -6.02 1.40
N SER A 72 11.72 -6.78 1.97
CA SER A 72 10.28 -6.62 1.76
C SER A 72 9.58 -6.14 3.04
N TYR A 73 8.62 -5.23 2.86
CA TYR A 73 8.03 -4.50 3.97
C TYR A 73 6.53 -4.30 3.77
N GLN A 74 5.77 -4.50 4.84
CA GLN A 74 4.36 -4.13 4.92
C GLN A 74 4.17 -3.20 6.11
N THR A 75 3.40 -2.14 5.90
CA THR A 75 3.03 -1.19 6.94
C THR A 75 1.53 -1.04 7.03
N GLY A 76 1.05 -0.76 8.24
CA GLY A 76 -0.34 -0.34 8.45
C GLY A 76 -0.56 1.12 8.04
N VAL A 77 -1.81 1.52 7.96
CA VAL A 77 -2.25 2.88 7.60
C VAL A 77 -2.51 3.78 8.82
N GLY A 78 -2.25 3.29 10.01
CA GLY A 78 -2.35 4.06 11.24
C GLY A 78 -1.22 5.10 11.39
N GLY A 79 -1.48 6.18 12.11
CA GLY A 79 -0.52 7.28 12.23
C GLY A 79 0.86 6.89 12.76
N ALA A 80 0.95 5.87 13.64
CA ALA A 80 2.22 5.35 14.13
C ALA A 80 2.96 4.53 13.05
N SER A 81 2.24 3.69 12.28
CA SER A 81 2.82 2.91 11.20
C SER A 81 3.33 3.82 10.07
N ILE A 82 2.58 4.87 9.74
CA ILE A 82 3.02 5.90 8.79
C ILE A 82 4.29 6.61 9.29
N ALA A 83 4.34 6.96 10.58
CA ALA A 83 5.54 7.55 11.18
C ALA A 83 6.74 6.60 11.13
N SER A 84 6.51 5.28 11.31
CA SER A 84 7.57 4.26 11.15
C SER A 84 8.10 4.22 9.72
N THR A 85 7.24 4.31 8.72
CA THR A 85 7.67 4.36 7.31
C THR A 85 8.55 5.59 7.03
N ILE A 86 8.14 6.77 7.53
CA ILE A 86 8.92 8.01 7.39
C ILE A 86 10.28 7.92 8.11
N SER A 87 10.31 7.32 9.30
CA SER A 87 11.54 7.11 10.05
C SER A 87 12.47 6.09 9.36
N LEU A 88 11.89 5.02 8.80
CA LEU A 88 12.64 4.00 8.07
C LEU A 88 13.30 4.56 6.81
N ALA A 89 12.61 5.46 6.10
CA ALA A 89 13.15 6.12 4.91
C ALA A 89 14.52 6.76 5.18
N LYS A 90 14.66 7.48 6.29
CA LYS A 90 15.92 8.13 6.67
C LYS A 90 17.06 7.12 6.87
N ILE A 91 16.77 5.99 7.54
CA ILE A 91 17.77 4.94 7.77
C ILE A 91 18.13 4.25 6.45
N MET A 92 17.17 4.08 5.55
CA MET A 92 17.42 3.54 4.21
C MET A 92 18.36 4.44 3.41
N GLU A 93 18.12 5.75 3.41
CA GLU A 93 19.00 6.73 2.77
C GLU A 93 20.41 6.71 3.36
N GLU A 94 20.53 6.81 4.70
CA GLU A 94 21.82 6.81 5.41
C GLU A 94 22.65 5.56 5.12
N LYS A 95 22.01 4.39 5.03
CA LYS A 95 22.67 3.11 4.80
C LYS A 95 22.76 2.70 3.33
N ASN A 96 22.19 3.50 2.42
CA ASN A 96 22.05 3.19 1.00
C ASN A 96 21.40 1.81 0.76
N ILE A 97 20.31 1.53 1.50
CA ILE A 97 19.52 0.30 1.42
C ILE A 97 18.19 0.62 0.75
N HIS A 98 17.81 -0.16 -0.25
CA HIS A 98 16.55 0.02 -0.97
C HIS A 98 15.57 -1.11 -0.63
N MET A 99 14.31 -0.75 -0.44
CA MET A 99 13.22 -1.72 -0.34
C MET A 99 13.00 -2.39 -1.70
N GLY A 100 12.97 -3.71 -1.73
CA GLY A 100 12.67 -4.46 -2.95
C GLY A 100 11.18 -4.49 -3.25
N LEU A 101 10.38 -4.64 -2.19
CA LEU A 101 8.93 -4.80 -2.30
C LEU A 101 8.22 -4.19 -1.09
N GLY A 102 7.37 -3.21 -1.33
CA GLY A 102 6.39 -2.71 -0.36
C GLY A 102 5.02 -3.30 -0.64
N VAL A 103 4.32 -3.76 0.39
CA VAL A 103 3.01 -4.44 0.25
C VAL A 103 2.01 -3.92 1.26
N GLY A 104 0.74 -3.93 0.90
CA GLY A 104 -0.37 -3.69 1.85
C GLY A 104 -1.39 -2.69 1.36
N GLY A 105 -1.99 -1.97 2.28
CA GLY A 105 -2.73 -0.77 1.97
C GLY A 105 -1.76 0.41 1.94
N LEU A 106 -1.75 1.17 0.86
CA LEU A 106 -0.72 2.17 0.63
C LEU A 106 -1.19 3.59 0.95
N THR A 107 -0.21 4.40 1.32
CA THR A 107 -0.37 5.82 1.62
C THR A 107 0.78 6.60 0.99
N LYS A 108 0.62 7.92 0.93
CA LYS A 108 1.61 8.85 0.37
C LYS A 108 3.07 8.53 0.73
N PRO A 109 3.48 8.31 2.00
CA PRO A 109 4.88 8.04 2.31
C PRO A 109 5.46 6.80 1.63
N MET A 110 4.66 5.75 1.43
CA MET A 110 5.12 4.58 0.67
C MET A 110 5.31 4.91 -0.81
N CYS A 111 4.41 5.69 -1.39
CA CYS A 111 4.52 6.16 -2.77
C CYS A 111 5.74 7.07 -2.97
N GLU A 112 6.01 7.94 -2.01
CA GLU A 112 7.22 8.79 -2.02
C GLU A 112 8.50 7.96 -2.03
N LEU A 113 8.56 6.83 -1.30
CA LEU A 113 9.71 5.90 -1.37
C LEU A 113 9.88 5.31 -2.78
N LEU A 114 8.80 5.00 -3.46
CA LEU A 114 8.86 4.51 -4.84
C LEU A 114 9.32 5.61 -5.81
N ASP A 115 8.76 6.80 -5.68
CA ASP A 115 9.03 7.92 -6.59
C ASP A 115 10.47 8.44 -6.46
N CYS A 116 11.05 8.40 -5.24
CA CYS A 116 12.45 8.77 -5.02
C CYS A 116 13.46 7.62 -5.24
N GLY A 117 12.98 6.42 -5.59
CA GLY A 117 13.82 5.26 -5.88
C GLY A 117 14.27 4.45 -4.66
N LEU A 118 13.86 4.81 -3.45
CA LEU A 118 14.14 4.02 -2.23
C LEU A 118 13.34 2.71 -2.18
N ALA A 119 12.18 2.64 -2.84
CA ALA A 119 11.46 1.39 -3.08
C ALA A 119 11.48 1.05 -4.56
N ARG A 120 11.58 -0.24 -4.90
CA ARG A 120 11.63 -0.70 -6.30
C ARG A 120 10.26 -1.05 -6.83
N LYS A 121 9.39 -1.59 -5.99
CA LYS A 121 8.01 -1.98 -6.34
C LYS A 121 7.07 -1.81 -5.17
N LEU A 122 5.85 -1.40 -5.48
CA LEU A 122 4.73 -1.41 -4.55
C LEU A 122 3.63 -2.33 -5.08
N VAL A 123 3.01 -3.05 -4.17
CA VAL A 123 1.88 -3.95 -4.47
C VAL A 123 0.82 -3.72 -3.42
N ASP A 124 -0.37 -3.32 -3.81
CA ASP A 124 -1.41 -2.93 -2.88
C ASP A 124 -2.75 -3.64 -3.10
N THR A 125 -3.55 -3.64 -2.06
CA THR A 125 -4.95 -4.08 -2.09
C THR A 125 -5.91 -2.92 -1.94
N GLN A 126 -5.40 -1.75 -1.54
CA GLN A 126 -6.19 -0.55 -1.33
C GLN A 126 -5.31 0.69 -1.20
N ASP A 127 -5.68 1.74 -1.91
CA ASP A 127 -5.12 3.09 -1.75
C ASP A 127 -5.90 3.85 -0.69
N PHE A 128 -5.20 4.41 0.30
CA PHE A 128 -5.81 5.09 1.44
C PHE A 128 -5.78 6.62 1.37
N ASP A 129 -5.13 7.18 0.37
CA ASP A 129 -5.14 8.61 0.08
C ASP A 129 -5.05 8.89 -1.42
N LEU A 130 -5.27 10.15 -1.81
CA LEU A 130 -5.27 10.54 -3.21
C LEU A 130 -3.87 10.49 -3.86
N ASP A 131 -2.82 10.61 -3.08
CA ASP A 131 -1.45 10.47 -3.59
C ASP A 131 -1.20 9.01 -4.02
N ALA A 132 -1.65 8.03 -3.23
CA ALA A 132 -1.57 6.63 -3.59
C ALA A 132 -2.42 6.30 -4.83
N VAL A 133 -3.67 6.78 -4.89
CA VAL A 133 -4.54 6.62 -6.07
C VAL A 133 -3.89 7.20 -7.34
N ASN A 134 -3.24 8.34 -7.24
CA ASN A 134 -2.54 8.93 -8.38
C ASN A 134 -1.27 8.15 -8.74
N ASN A 135 -0.53 7.68 -7.74
CA ASN A 135 0.70 6.92 -7.94
C ASN A 135 0.43 5.61 -8.68
N VAL A 136 -0.59 4.82 -8.28
CA VAL A 136 -0.96 3.57 -8.97
C VAL A 136 -1.36 3.79 -10.44
N ARG A 137 -1.89 4.96 -10.76
CA ARG A 137 -2.24 5.31 -12.16
C ARG A 137 -1.05 5.71 -13.02
N THR A 138 0.00 6.24 -12.43
CA THR A 138 1.09 6.91 -13.16
C THR A 138 2.43 6.20 -13.03
N ASN A 139 2.66 5.46 -11.95
CA ASN A 139 3.92 4.77 -11.72
C ASN A 139 3.82 3.30 -12.15
N PRO A 140 4.58 2.85 -13.16
CA PRO A 140 4.51 1.48 -13.68
C PRO A 140 5.05 0.43 -12.70
N ASN A 141 5.63 0.82 -11.59
CA ASN A 141 6.12 -0.07 -10.53
C ASN A 141 5.17 -0.15 -9.32
N HIS A 142 3.97 0.42 -9.44
CA HIS A 142 2.90 0.29 -8.46
C HIS A 142 1.76 -0.56 -9.03
N PHE A 143 1.45 -1.69 -8.40
CA PHE A 143 0.53 -2.71 -8.92
C PHE A 143 -0.61 -2.98 -7.94
N PRO A 144 -1.87 -2.78 -8.33
CA PRO A 144 -3.00 -3.25 -7.55
C PRO A 144 -3.14 -4.77 -7.66
N ILE A 145 -3.47 -5.43 -6.55
CA ILE A 145 -3.70 -6.88 -6.49
C ILE A 145 -4.97 -7.19 -5.70
N SER A 146 -5.50 -8.40 -5.90
CA SER A 146 -6.61 -8.89 -5.10
C SER A 146 -6.17 -9.26 -3.67
N ALA A 147 -7.12 -9.25 -2.74
CA ALA A 147 -6.89 -9.76 -1.39
C ALA A 147 -6.49 -11.25 -1.39
N GLY A 148 -6.90 -12.02 -2.41
CA GLY A 148 -6.51 -13.41 -2.59
C GLY A 148 -5.03 -13.57 -2.95
N GLU A 149 -4.49 -12.69 -3.78
CA GLU A 149 -3.07 -12.64 -4.10
C GLU A 149 -2.24 -12.12 -2.92
N TYR A 150 -2.82 -11.20 -2.17
CA TYR A 150 -2.15 -10.63 -1.00
C TYR A 150 -1.99 -11.65 0.14
N ALA A 151 -3.07 -12.27 0.62
CA ALA A 151 -3.07 -12.99 1.90
C ALA A 151 -3.97 -14.23 1.97
N SER A 152 -4.47 -14.77 0.85
CA SER A 152 -5.29 -15.98 0.92
C SER A 152 -4.50 -17.18 1.47
N PRO A 153 -4.99 -17.88 2.49
CA PRO A 153 -4.34 -19.10 3.00
C PRO A 153 -4.32 -20.23 1.97
N MET A 154 -5.18 -20.18 0.94
CA MET A 154 -5.20 -21.15 -0.15
C MET A 154 -4.16 -20.85 -1.24
N ASN A 155 -3.57 -19.64 -1.22
CA ASN A 155 -2.56 -19.21 -2.17
C ASN A 155 -1.17 -19.30 -1.53
N LYS A 156 -0.44 -20.39 -1.81
CA LYS A 156 0.94 -20.56 -1.31
C LYS A 156 1.92 -19.51 -1.83
N GLY A 157 1.59 -18.86 -2.94
CA GLY A 157 2.35 -17.75 -3.53
C GLY A 157 1.96 -16.37 -3.03
N ALA A 158 1.02 -16.27 -2.07
CA ALA A 158 0.54 -15.00 -1.54
C ALA A 158 1.69 -14.09 -1.09
N PHE A 159 1.55 -12.80 -1.36
CA PHE A 159 2.61 -11.82 -1.08
C PHE A 159 2.97 -11.75 0.40
N VAL A 160 2.02 -11.96 1.30
CA VAL A 160 2.27 -11.97 2.75
C VAL A 160 3.34 -13.00 3.16
N ASN A 161 3.49 -14.10 2.41
CA ASN A 161 4.48 -15.13 2.68
C ASN A 161 5.92 -14.74 2.24
N LYS A 162 6.08 -13.60 1.59
CA LYS A 162 7.36 -13.09 1.06
C LYS A 162 7.87 -11.89 1.85
N LEU A 163 7.18 -11.50 2.91
CA LEU A 163 7.52 -10.32 3.70
C LEU A 163 8.60 -10.61 4.73
N ASP A 164 9.62 -9.78 4.77
CA ASP A 164 10.62 -9.76 5.83
C ASP A 164 10.10 -9.03 7.07
N TYR A 165 9.27 -8.00 6.86
CA TYR A 165 8.70 -7.17 7.93
C TYR A 165 7.22 -6.88 7.73
N VAL A 166 6.49 -6.92 8.85
CA VAL A 166 5.10 -6.47 8.98
C VAL A 166 5.00 -5.58 10.21
N ILE A 167 4.58 -4.32 10.05
CA ILE A 167 4.48 -3.29 11.10
C ILE A 167 3.11 -2.63 11.13
#